data_c0fe43ce42edde6f0bb0cf9cd89dafe1
#
_entry.id   c0fe43ce42edde6f0bb0cf9cd89dafe1
#
_cell.length_a   1.000
_cell.length_b   1.000
_cell.length_c   1.000
_cell.angle_alpha   90.00
_cell.angle_beta   90.00
_cell.angle_gamma   90.00
#
_symmetry.space_group_name_H-M   'P 1'
#
loop_
_entity.id
_entity.type
_entity.pdbx_description
1 polymer ?
#
loop_
_entity_poly.entity_id
_entity_poly.type
_entity_poly.pdbx_seq_one_letter_code
_entity_poly.pdbx_strand_id
1 'polypeptide(L)'
;MSRAYVGLGANLGDARETLLAAIDELARLPDTVVRARSSFYATAPVDADGPDYVNAVVALDTSLDPAALLAMCLSIETAHGRQRPYRHAPRTLDLDLLLVDDAVIDTATLTLPHPRMHQRAFVLAPLVEIAPDAVIPGRGRARDCLETLSAQRCVRVLWNAPESPKENPR
;
A
#
# COMPACT_ATOMS: atom_id res chain seq x y z
N MET A 1 4.79 -13.92 16.09
CA MET A 1 4.75 -13.04 14.91
C MET A 1 3.54 -12.13 14.96
N SER A 2 3.71 -10.90 14.51
CA SER A 2 2.63 -9.94 14.41
C SER A 2 2.05 -9.89 13.00
N ARG A 3 0.77 -9.59 12.87
CA ARG A 3 0.12 -9.31 11.61
C ARG A 3 0.19 -7.79 11.34
N ALA A 4 0.90 -7.42 10.28
CA ALA A 4 1.03 -6.04 9.84
C ALA A 4 0.34 -5.82 8.49
N TYR A 5 -0.20 -4.63 8.28
CA TYR A 5 -0.75 -4.22 7.00
C TYR A 5 0.00 -3.01 6.49
N VAL A 6 0.45 -3.09 5.25
CA VAL A 6 1.20 -2.02 4.58
C VAL A 6 0.42 -1.58 3.35
N GLY A 7 0.17 -0.28 3.27
CA GLY A 7 -0.39 0.35 2.08
C GLY A 7 0.72 0.73 1.11
N LEU A 8 0.47 0.49 -0.17
CA LEU A 8 1.39 0.83 -1.25
C LEU A 8 0.70 1.76 -2.24
N GLY A 9 1.42 2.73 -2.76
CA GLY A 9 0.92 3.63 -3.79
C GLY A 9 2.01 4.05 -4.77
N ALA A 10 1.64 4.16 -6.04
CA ALA A 10 2.52 4.66 -7.09
C ALA A 10 1.70 5.34 -8.18
N ASN A 11 2.25 6.39 -8.82
CA ASN A 11 1.53 7.15 -9.85
C ASN A 11 2.37 7.49 -11.09
N LEU A 12 3.62 7.07 -11.14
CA LEU A 12 4.52 7.38 -12.24
C LEU A 12 5.08 6.14 -12.90
N GLY A 13 5.39 6.26 -14.19
CA GLY A 13 5.98 5.19 -14.97
C GLY A 13 5.07 3.98 -15.02
N ASP A 14 5.65 2.79 -14.88
CA ASP A 14 4.88 1.56 -14.73
C ASP A 14 4.55 1.32 -13.26
N ALA A 15 3.48 1.92 -12.79
CA ALA A 15 3.02 1.83 -11.39
C ALA A 15 2.82 0.37 -10.96
N ARG A 16 2.30 -0.48 -11.85
CA ARG A 16 2.12 -1.90 -11.59
C ARG A 16 3.44 -2.60 -11.26
N GLU A 17 4.45 -2.41 -12.11
CA GLU A 17 5.77 -3.03 -11.89
C GLU A 17 6.42 -2.50 -10.62
N THR A 18 6.29 -1.21 -10.34
CA THR A 18 6.78 -0.61 -9.11
C THR A 18 6.15 -1.25 -7.88
N LEU A 19 4.83 -1.43 -7.87
CA LEU A 19 4.13 -2.07 -6.76
C LEU A 19 4.50 -3.54 -6.62
N LEU A 20 4.60 -4.27 -7.71
CA LEU A 20 5.04 -5.68 -7.69
C LEU A 20 6.46 -5.82 -7.14
N ALA A 21 7.38 -4.96 -7.56
CA ALA A 21 8.74 -4.94 -7.05
C ALA A 21 8.78 -4.63 -5.55
N ALA A 22 7.99 -3.68 -5.08
CA ALA A 22 7.89 -3.34 -3.66
C ALA A 22 7.34 -4.50 -2.83
N ILE A 23 6.34 -5.22 -3.32
CA ILE A 23 5.79 -6.42 -2.66
C ILE A 23 6.87 -7.51 -2.55
N ASP A 24 7.64 -7.74 -3.61
CA ASP A 24 8.73 -8.69 -3.58
C ASP A 24 9.82 -8.29 -2.57
N GLU A 25 10.13 -7.02 -2.45
CA GLU A 25 11.08 -6.52 -1.46
C GLU A 25 10.56 -6.69 -0.04
N LEU A 26 9.29 -6.44 0.22
CA LEU A 26 8.65 -6.72 1.51
C LEU A 26 8.70 -8.22 1.84
N ALA A 27 8.50 -9.08 0.85
CA ALA A 27 8.58 -10.54 1.04
C ALA A 27 9.99 -11.03 1.41
N ARG A 28 11.03 -10.25 1.10
CA ARG A 28 12.42 -10.58 1.42
C ARG A 28 12.91 -10.00 2.75
N LEU A 29 12.10 -9.24 3.45
CA LEU A 29 12.47 -8.73 4.77
C LEU A 29 12.75 -9.88 5.74
N PRO A 30 13.71 -9.70 6.69
CA PRO A 30 14.00 -10.75 7.66
C PRO A 30 12.76 -11.11 8.46
N ASP A 31 12.60 -12.43 8.72
CA ASP A 31 11.53 -12.98 9.56
C ASP A 31 10.12 -12.45 9.18
N THR A 32 9.89 -12.30 7.88
CA THR A 32 8.67 -11.71 7.34
C THR A 32 8.13 -12.54 6.18
N VAL A 33 6.83 -12.74 6.16
CA VAL A 33 6.12 -13.48 5.12
C VAL A 33 4.94 -12.63 4.64
N VAL A 34 4.80 -12.46 3.33
CA VAL A 34 3.59 -11.87 2.73
C VAL A 34 2.48 -12.91 2.75
N ARG A 35 1.43 -12.67 3.51
CA ARG A 35 0.29 -13.60 3.67
C ARG A 35 -0.82 -13.35 2.68
N ALA A 36 -1.03 -12.11 2.32
CA ALA A 36 -2.06 -11.74 1.36
C ALA A 36 -1.69 -10.43 0.68
N ARG A 37 -2.16 -10.26 -0.52
CA ARG A 37 -2.08 -9.00 -1.25
C ARG A 37 -3.43 -8.69 -1.89
N SER A 38 -3.82 -7.42 -1.85
CA SER A 38 -5.04 -6.99 -2.48
C SER A 38 -4.91 -6.93 -4.00
N SER A 39 -6.02 -6.78 -4.68
CA SER A 39 -6.06 -6.25 -6.04
C SER A 39 -5.48 -4.84 -6.05
N PHE A 40 -5.16 -4.32 -7.22
CA PHE A 40 -4.75 -2.94 -7.40
C PHE A 40 -5.99 -2.06 -7.64
N TYR A 41 -5.94 -0.86 -7.10
CA TYR A 41 -7.02 0.11 -7.19
C TYR A 41 -6.50 1.41 -7.79
N ALA A 42 -7.22 1.97 -8.75
CA ALA A 42 -6.89 3.25 -9.34
C ALA A 42 -7.75 4.36 -8.72
N THR A 43 -7.11 5.46 -8.37
CA THR A 43 -7.76 6.66 -7.87
C THR A 43 -7.25 7.87 -8.62
N ALA A 44 -8.15 8.81 -8.92
CA ALA A 44 -7.75 10.08 -9.49
C ALA A 44 -6.93 10.88 -8.47
N PRO A 45 -5.86 11.61 -8.91
CA PRO A 45 -5.14 12.50 -8.02
C PRO A 45 -6.08 13.61 -7.52
N VAL A 46 -6.00 13.91 -6.21
CA VAL A 46 -6.76 15.00 -5.60
C VAL A 46 -6.11 16.32 -6.00
N ASP A 47 -6.90 17.24 -6.59
CA ASP A 47 -6.48 18.60 -6.97
C ASP A 47 -5.24 18.67 -7.88
N ALA A 48 -4.95 17.63 -8.66
CA ALA A 48 -3.79 17.59 -9.55
C ALA A 48 -4.15 17.02 -10.91
N ASP A 49 -3.57 17.61 -11.95
CA ASP A 49 -3.49 17.00 -13.27
C ASP A 49 -2.39 15.96 -13.25
N GLY A 50 -2.62 14.79 -13.82
CA GLY A 50 -1.63 13.75 -13.91
C GLY A 50 -2.22 12.35 -13.94
N PRO A 51 -1.39 11.31 -14.02
CA PRO A 51 -1.86 9.94 -14.03
C PRO A 51 -2.51 9.58 -12.70
N ASP A 52 -3.47 8.64 -12.76
CA ASP A 52 -4.10 8.08 -11.58
C ASP A 52 -3.07 7.40 -10.67
N TYR A 53 -3.31 7.46 -9.37
CA TYR A 53 -2.58 6.65 -8.41
C TYR A 53 -3.06 5.21 -8.48
N VAL A 54 -2.14 4.29 -8.35
CA VAL A 54 -2.43 2.86 -8.18
C VAL A 54 -2.05 2.47 -6.77
N ASN A 55 -2.98 1.86 -6.06
CA ASN A 55 -2.85 1.52 -4.64
C ASN A 55 -3.13 0.05 -4.39
N ALA A 56 -2.49 -0.49 -3.38
CA ALA A 56 -2.72 -1.84 -2.89
C ALA A 56 -2.45 -1.91 -1.39
N VAL A 57 -2.88 -2.98 -0.75
CA VAL A 57 -2.52 -3.32 0.63
C VAL A 57 -2.02 -4.75 0.67
N VAL A 58 -0.98 -4.98 1.46
CA VAL A 58 -0.48 -6.32 1.75
C VAL A 58 -0.57 -6.61 3.24
N ALA A 59 -0.81 -7.88 3.56
CA ALA A 59 -0.74 -8.42 4.91
C ALA A 59 0.59 -9.15 5.08
N LEU A 60 1.31 -8.82 6.14
CA LEU A 60 2.57 -9.44 6.51
C LEU A 60 2.42 -10.16 7.84
N ASP A 61 3.04 -11.33 7.96
CA ASP A 61 3.40 -11.89 9.26
C ASP A 61 4.88 -11.64 9.49
N THR A 62 5.23 -10.97 10.58
CA THR A 62 6.59 -10.52 10.83
C THR A 62 6.97 -10.61 12.30
N SER A 63 8.23 -10.92 12.57
CA SER A 63 8.84 -10.82 13.90
C SER A 63 9.51 -9.46 14.14
N LEU A 64 9.59 -8.61 13.12
CA LEU A 64 10.09 -7.25 13.27
C LEU A 64 9.15 -6.44 14.16
N ASP A 65 9.71 -5.65 15.08
CA ASP A 65 8.88 -4.71 15.81
C ASP A 65 8.38 -3.58 14.87
N PRO A 66 7.33 -2.85 15.25
CA PRO A 66 6.76 -1.84 14.37
C PRO A 66 7.74 -0.76 13.92
N ALA A 67 8.66 -0.31 14.77
CA ALA A 67 9.67 0.69 14.42
C ALA A 67 10.67 0.15 13.41
N ALA A 68 11.12 -1.10 13.58
CA ALA A 68 12.01 -1.76 12.63
C ALA A 68 11.31 -1.98 11.27
N LEU A 69 10.05 -2.39 11.27
CA LEU A 69 9.28 -2.55 10.04
C LEU A 69 9.11 -1.22 9.30
N LEU A 70 8.80 -0.15 10.02
CA LEU A 70 8.72 1.20 9.43
C LEU A 70 10.05 1.60 8.79
N ALA A 71 11.18 1.38 9.48
CA ALA A 71 12.51 1.67 8.94
C ALA A 71 12.78 0.90 7.64
N MET A 72 12.36 -0.35 7.55
CA MET A 72 12.48 -1.15 6.33
C MET A 72 11.61 -0.59 5.21
N CYS A 73 10.38 -0.19 5.48
CA CYS A 73 9.51 0.45 4.50
C CYS A 73 10.12 1.74 3.96
N LEU A 74 10.66 2.58 4.82
CA LEU A 74 11.32 3.82 4.42
C LEU A 74 12.57 3.56 3.58
N SER A 75 13.31 2.52 3.88
CA SER A 75 14.48 2.09 3.09
C SER A 75 14.07 1.66 1.68
N ILE A 76 12.98 0.92 1.54
CA ILE A 76 12.44 0.51 0.24
C ILE A 76 11.99 1.74 -0.57
N GLU A 77 11.27 2.67 0.05
CA GLU A 77 10.88 3.93 -0.61
C GLU A 77 12.10 4.71 -1.10
N THR A 78 13.12 4.85 -0.26
CA THR A 78 14.34 5.57 -0.60
C THR A 78 15.06 4.94 -1.79
N ALA A 79 15.14 3.62 -1.84
CA ALA A 79 15.74 2.90 -2.96
C ALA A 79 15.01 3.19 -4.27
N HIS A 80 13.69 3.20 -4.27
CA HIS A 80 12.89 3.58 -5.45
C HIS A 80 12.99 5.07 -5.78
N GLY A 81 13.07 5.93 -4.77
CA GLY A 81 13.20 7.39 -4.94
C GLY A 81 14.55 7.85 -5.50
N ARG A 82 15.61 7.05 -5.35
CA ARG A 82 16.95 7.35 -5.92
C ARG A 82 16.97 7.39 -7.45
N GLN A 83 15.95 6.86 -8.09
CA GLN A 83 15.81 6.91 -9.55
C GLN A 83 15.17 8.20 -10.06
N ARG A 84 14.93 9.19 -9.17
CA ARG A 84 14.39 10.48 -9.56
C ARG A 84 15.39 11.24 -10.42
N PRO A 85 15.01 11.67 -11.63
CA PRO A 85 15.92 12.34 -12.55
C PRO A 85 16.24 13.79 -12.13
N TYR A 86 15.46 14.40 -11.24
CA TYR A 86 15.66 15.78 -10.79
C TYR A 86 15.03 16.03 -9.42
N ARG A 87 15.46 17.11 -8.78
CA ARG A 87 14.94 17.56 -7.49
C ARG A 87 13.44 17.88 -7.60
N HIS A 88 12.65 17.44 -6.62
CA HIS A 88 11.19 17.55 -6.60
C HIS A 88 10.46 16.71 -7.68
N ALA A 89 11.14 15.77 -8.31
CA ALA A 89 10.45 14.78 -9.12
C ALA A 89 9.38 14.06 -8.27
N PRO A 90 8.20 13.75 -8.84
CA PRO A 90 7.16 13.03 -8.10
C PRO A 90 7.67 11.72 -7.54
N ARG A 91 7.17 11.32 -6.37
CA ARG A 91 7.54 10.06 -5.75
C ARG A 91 7.05 8.91 -6.59
N THR A 92 7.90 7.91 -6.80
CA THR A 92 7.56 6.71 -7.55
C THR A 92 6.85 5.67 -6.71
N LEU A 93 7.06 5.69 -5.39
CA LEU A 93 6.52 4.71 -4.45
C LEU A 93 6.30 5.33 -3.07
N ASP A 94 5.12 5.10 -2.52
CA ASP A 94 4.80 5.36 -1.12
C ASP A 94 4.47 4.04 -0.42
N LEU A 95 5.04 3.82 0.76
CA LEU A 95 4.73 2.71 1.64
C LEU A 95 4.28 3.25 2.99
N ASP A 96 3.06 2.91 3.40
CA ASP A 96 2.50 3.33 4.68
C ASP A 96 2.27 2.11 5.59
N LEU A 97 2.84 2.13 6.78
CA LEU A 97 2.50 1.15 7.81
C LEU A 97 1.14 1.53 8.40
N LEU A 98 0.15 0.67 8.20
CA LEU A 98 -1.25 0.95 8.54
C LEU A 98 -1.63 0.46 9.91
N LEU A 99 -1.43 -0.84 10.14
CA LEU A 99 -1.79 -1.56 11.36
C LEU A 99 -0.70 -2.59 11.68
N VAL A 100 -0.47 -2.79 12.97
CA VAL A 100 0.29 -3.94 13.47
C VAL A 100 -0.52 -4.52 14.63
N ASP A 101 -1.17 -5.65 14.42
CA ASP A 101 -2.16 -6.24 15.34
C ASP A 101 -3.15 -5.15 15.81
N ASP A 102 -3.37 -5.03 17.12
CA ASP A 102 -4.19 -3.99 17.73
C ASP A 102 -3.35 -2.87 18.39
N ALA A 103 -2.09 -2.73 17.97
CA ALA A 103 -1.17 -1.77 18.59
C ALA A 103 -1.63 -0.33 18.40
N VAL A 104 -1.52 0.42 19.49
CA VAL A 104 -1.70 1.87 19.51
C VAL A 104 -0.38 2.48 19.93
N ILE A 105 0.27 3.19 19.03
CA ILE A 105 1.57 3.81 19.23
C ILE A 105 1.49 5.26 18.77
N ASP A 106 1.98 6.16 19.59
CA ASP A 106 2.04 7.58 19.27
C ASP A 106 3.41 8.13 19.70
N THR A 107 4.35 8.07 18.77
CA THR A 107 5.70 8.59 18.95
C THR A 107 6.03 9.60 17.86
N ALA A 108 7.16 10.30 18.00
CA ALA A 108 7.61 11.26 16.99
C ALA A 108 7.85 10.62 15.61
N THR A 109 8.20 9.33 15.57
CA THR A 109 8.56 8.63 14.33
C THR A 109 7.50 7.65 13.83
N LEU A 110 6.57 7.21 14.70
CA LEU A 110 5.59 6.18 14.38
C LEU A 110 4.27 6.44 15.07
N THR A 111 3.21 6.45 14.30
CA THR A 111 1.82 6.50 14.79
C THR A 111 1.06 5.29 14.24
N LEU A 112 0.50 4.47 15.13
CA LEU A 112 -0.38 3.36 14.80
C LEU A 112 -1.67 3.42 15.65
N PRO A 113 -2.83 3.17 15.06
CA PRO A 113 -3.07 2.96 13.62
C PRO A 113 -2.65 4.18 12.82
N HIS A 114 -2.42 4.01 11.51
CA HIS A 114 -2.09 5.13 10.64
C HIS A 114 -3.14 6.25 10.80
N PRO A 115 -2.73 7.51 11.04
CA PRO A 115 -3.66 8.54 11.50
C PRO A 115 -4.72 8.96 10.49
N ARG A 116 -4.52 8.66 9.20
CA ARG A 116 -5.43 9.05 8.12
C ARG A 116 -6.10 7.88 7.40
N MET A 117 -5.78 6.63 7.75
CA MET A 117 -6.29 5.47 7.00
C MET A 117 -7.81 5.38 6.99
N HIS A 118 -8.47 5.76 8.05
CA HIS A 118 -9.94 5.72 8.18
C HIS A 118 -10.66 6.75 7.28
N GLN A 119 -9.94 7.68 6.69
CA GLN A 119 -10.44 8.74 5.82
C GLN A 119 -10.10 8.53 4.34
N ARG A 120 -9.46 7.39 3.99
CA ARG A 120 -8.95 7.14 2.64
C ARG A 120 -9.54 5.87 2.06
N ALA A 121 -10.45 6.01 1.09
CA ALA A 121 -11.02 4.86 0.40
C ALA A 121 -9.97 4.02 -0.32
N PHE A 122 -8.92 4.64 -0.86
CA PHE A 122 -7.83 3.95 -1.53
C PHE A 122 -6.93 3.11 -0.60
N VAL A 123 -7.10 3.25 0.71
CA VAL A 123 -6.49 2.39 1.73
C VAL A 123 -7.51 1.35 2.20
N LEU A 124 -8.72 1.77 2.51
CA LEU A 124 -9.74 0.90 3.11
C LEU A 124 -10.28 -0.13 2.13
N ALA A 125 -10.50 0.22 0.88
CA ALA A 125 -11.01 -0.72 -0.12
C ALA A 125 -10.09 -1.93 -0.31
N PRO A 126 -8.78 -1.77 -0.55
CA PRO A 126 -7.87 -2.90 -0.62
C PRO A 126 -7.69 -3.63 0.71
N LEU A 127 -7.72 -2.92 1.84
CA LEU A 127 -7.63 -3.55 3.15
C LEU A 127 -8.82 -4.47 3.42
N VAL A 128 -10.03 -4.01 3.19
CA VAL A 128 -11.26 -4.79 3.39
C VAL A 128 -11.32 -6.01 2.46
N GLU A 129 -10.76 -5.90 1.27
CA GLU A 129 -10.68 -7.05 0.33
C GLU A 129 -9.91 -8.22 0.96
N ILE A 130 -8.76 -7.97 1.59
CA ILE A 130 -7.91 -9.02 2.16
C ILE A 130 -8.16 -9.27 3.66
N ALA A 131 -8.82 -8.35 4.35
CA ALA A 131 -9.11 -8.45 5.77
C ALA A 131 -10.51 -7.84 6.05
N PRO A 132 -11.59 -8.55 5.66
CA PRO A 132 -12.95 -8.00 5.77
C PRO A 132 -13.38 -7.73 7.21
N ASP A 133 -12.75 -8.36 8.20
CA ASP A 133 -13.04 -8.19 9.61
C ASP A 133 -12.05 -7.26 10.34
N ALA A 134 -11.17 -6.58 9.60
CA ALA A 134 -10.18 -5.68 10.18
C ALA A 134 -10.84 -4.58 11.01
N VAL A 135 -10.28 -4.34 12.20
CA VAL A 135 -10.69 -3.28 13.12
C VAL A 135 -9.55 -2.28 13.25
N ILE A 136 -9.89 -1.02 13.11
CA ILE A 136 -8.95 0.08 13.32
C ILE A 136 -9.08 0.53 14.76
N PRO A 137 -8.06 0.35 15.62
CA PRO A 137 -8.15 0.77 17.02
C PRO A 137 -8.64 2.22 17.16
N GLY A 138 -9.67 2.41 17.97
CA GLY A 138 -10.28 3.71 18.20
C GLY A 138 -11.21 4.23 17.09
N ARG A 139 -11.35 3.51 15.97
CA ARG A 139 -12.18 3.93 14.82
C ARG A 139 -13.26 2.94 14.42
N GLY A 140 -13.20 1.71 14.93
CA GLY A 140 -14.14 0.65 14.59
C GLY A 140 -13.71 -0.17 13.37
N ARG A 141 -14.65 -0.87 12.75
CA ARG A 141 -14.36 -1.74 11.62
C ARG A 141 -13.98 -0.95 10.38
N ALA A 142 -12.94 -1.40 9.69
CA ALA A 142 -12.48 -0.78 8.45
C ALA A 142 -13.60 -0.68 7.41
N ARG A 143 -14.41 -1.73 7.25
CA ARG A 143 -15.53 -1.72 6.30
C ARG A 143 -16.60 -0.67 6.62
N ASP A 144 -16.86 -0.40 7.90
CA ASP A 144 -17.83 0.63 8.30
C ASP A 144 -17.28 2.03 7.99
N CYS A 145 -15.99 2.24 8.20
CA CYS A 145 -15.31 3.47 7.78
C CYS A 145 -15.37 3.66 6.26
N LEU A 146 -15.16 2.59 5.49
CA LEU A 146 -15.23 2.64 4.03
C LEU A 146 -16.62 3.06 3.53
N GLU A 147 -17.68 2.56 4.15
CA GLU A 147 -19.06 2.94 3.80
C GLU A 147 -19.32 4.43 3.91
N THR A 148 -18.63 5.13 4.83
CA THR A 148 -18.74 6.58 4.98
C THR A 148 -18.05 7.38 3.87
N LEU A 149 -17.23 6.73 3.06
CA LEU A 149 -16.38 7.36 2.05
C LEU A 149 -16.89 7.15 0.61
N SER A 150 -18.18 6.92 0.43
CA SER A 150 -18.79 6.62 -0.87
C SER A 150 -18.57 7.71 -1.93
N ALA A 151 -18.29 8.95 -1.53
CA ALA A 151 -17.95 10.04 -2.43
C ALA A 151 -16.52 9.93 -3.02
N GLN A 152 -15.64 9.17 -2.38
CA GLN A 152 -14.29 8.94 -2.88
C GLN A 152 -14.30 7.82 -3.92
N ARG A 153 -13.86 8.15 -5.12
CA ARG A 153 -13.83 7.19 -6.22
C ARG A 153 -12.58 6.33 -6.17
N CYS A 154 -12.78 5.03 -6.04
CA CYS A 154 -11.71 4.03 -6.00
C CYS A 154 -12.16 2.84 -6.85
N VAL A 155 -11.44 2.55 -7.93
CA VAL A 155 -11.83 1.53 -8.91
C VAL A 155 -10.81 0.41 -8.92
N ARG A 156 -11.28 -0.82 -8.73
CA ARG A 156 -10.45 -2.00 -8.85
C ARG A 156 -9.93 -2.15 -10.28
N VAL A 157 -8.64 -2.26 -10.43
CA VAL A 157 -8.00 -2.46 -11.73
C VAL A 157 -7.95 -3.96 -12.03
N LEU A 158 -8.60 -4.36 -13.10
CA LEU A 158 -8.52 -5.72 -13.60
C LEU A 158 -7.37 -5.80 -14.60
N TRP A 159 -6.17 -6.06 -14.09
CA TRP A 159 -5.06 -6.40 -14.97
C TRP A 159 -5.13 -7.89 -15.32
N ASN A 160 -5.37 -8.17 -16.56
CA ASN A 160 -5.19 -9.51 -17.09
C ASN A 160 -3.74 -9.93 -16.87
N ALA A 161 -3.53 -11.24 -16.68
CA ALA A 161 -2.18 -11.79 -16.73
C ALA A 161 -1.48 -11.25 -17.99
N PRO A 162 -0.15 -10.98 -17.95
CA PRO A 162 0.54 -10.47 -19.11
C PRO A 162 0.19 -11.36 -20.30
N GLU A 163 -0.32 -10.74 -21.37
CA GLU A 163 -0.51 -11.45 -22.62
C GLU A 163 0.85 -12.09 -22.95
N SER A 164 0.86 -13.38 -23.17
CA SER A 164 2.03 -14.04 -23.72
C SER A 164 2.49 -13.23 -24.93
N PRO A 165 3.78 -12.95 -25.10
CA PRO A 165 4.23 -12.15 -26.23
C PRO A 165 3.61 -12.75 -27.47
N LYS A 166 2.84 -11.93 -28.19
CA LYS A 166 2.29 -12.35 -29.49
C LYS A 166 3.49 -12.77 -30.31
N GLU A 167 3.60 -14.05 -30.57
CA GLU A 167 4.53 -14.52 -31.56
C GLU A 167 4.22 -13.76 -32.85
N ASN A 168 5.14 -12.90 -33.20
CA ASN A 168 5.02 -12.14 -34.44
C ASN A 168 5.06 -13.17 -35.57
N PRO A 169 3.98 -13.38 -36.31
CA PRO A 169 4.02 -14.31 -37.42
C PRO A 169 5.04 -13.77 -38.43
N ARG A 170 6.08 -14.53 -38.60
CA ARG A 170 7.06 -14.25 -39.68
C ARG A 170 6.44 -14.56 -41.04
#